data_599ec5481a819df4bcde0ba81be28004
#
_entry.id   599ec5481a819df4bcde0ba81be28004
#
_cell.length_a   1.000
_cell.length_b   1.000
_cell.length_c   1.000
_cell.angle_alpha   90.00
_cell.angle_beta   90.00
_cell.angle_gamma   90.00
#
_symmetry.space_group_name_H-M   'P 1'
#
loop_
_entity.id
_entity.type
_entity.pdbx_description
1 polymer ?
#
loop_
_entity_poly.entity_id
_entity_poly.type
_entity_poly.pdbx_seq_one_letter_code
_entity_poly.pdbx_strand_id
1 'polypeptide(L)'
;MPEPPAVITEPKEATEYVLSNYWNEFLAKAYPCDSGIVNGVPADEVEKAFGTYVTLLERGCGIDFGRKAMAGFFDKVEKFEAADTSTNVFEFFEEMVPKYLYDPNSPVRNEDLYLPYVSRLAVSDYVDPDMKPAYDHDAQMCSLNMIGSPAADFTFTDLGGKRHTLYGVKAETTLLFFTNPGCPACKEIIESLTSDGKIAALVASGRLAVVNVYIDEELDKWRENASVYPKNWYNGYDQSYIIRSDVTYNVRAIPSLYVLDSEKKVIMKDAPVENVLPYLDNLK
;
A
#
# COMPACT_ATOMS: atom_id res chain seq x y z
N MET A 1 5.08 -21.51 -13.85
CA MET A 1 3.97 -20.56 -14.05
C MET A 1 2.99 -21.14 -15.07
N PRO A 2 1.69 -20.98 -14.91
CA PRO A 2 0.71 -21.45 -15.90
C PRO A 2 0.92 -20.76 -17.25
N GLU A 3 0.73 -21.49 -18.34
CA GLU A 3 0.82 -20.94 -19.69
C GLU A 3 -0.59 -20.52 -20.16
N PRO A 4 -0.76 -19.29 -20.69
CA PRO A 4 -2.04 -18.87 -21.21
C PRO A 4 -2.40 -19.65 -22.47
N PRO A 5 -3.68 -20.01 -22.70
CA PRO A 5 -4.13 -20.62 -23.93
C PRO A 5 -3.76 -19.78 -25.16
N ALA A 6 -3.42 -20.45 -26.28
CA ALA A 6 -2.98 -19.77 -27.51
C ALA A 6 -4.03 -18.80 -28.12
N VAL A 7 -5.28 -18.88 -27.67
CA VAL A 7 -6.35 -17.97 -28.09
C VAL A 7 -6.28 -16.61 -27.37
N ILE A 8 -5.55 -16.50 -26.24
CA ILE A 8 -5.33 -15.27 -25.51
C ILE A 8 -4.11 -14.58 -26.10
N THR A 9 -4.35 -13.59 -26.95
CA THR A 9 -3.28 -12.87 -27.67
C THR A 9 -2.94 -11.52 -27.06
N GLU A 10 -3.88 -10.93 -26.28
CA GLU A 10 -3.67 -9.65 -25.62
C GLU A 10 -2.77 -9.81 -24.38
N PRO A 11 -1.65 -9.07 -24.28
CA PRO A 11 -0.69 -9.22 -23.19
C PRO A 11 -1.31 -9.05 -21.80
N LYS A 12 -2.25 -8.13 -21.66
CA LYS A 12 -2.98 -7.90 -20.40
C LYS A 12 -3.79 -9.11 -20.00
N GLU A 13 -4.60 -9.66 -20.92
CA GLU A 13 -5.43 -10.84 -20.67
C GLU A 13 -4.57 -12.07 -20.37
N ALA A 14 -3.44 -12.22 -21.04
CA ALA A 14 -2.48 -13.29 -20.78
C ALA A 14 -1.91 -13.18 -19.35
N THR A 15 -1.55 -11.97 -18.90
CA THR A 15 -1.08 -11.73 -17.54
C THR A 15 -2.18 -12.03 -16.52
N GLU A 16 -3.39 -11.55 -16.75
CA GLU A 16 -4.54 -11.81 -15.87
C GLU A 16 -4.86 -13.31 -15.78
N TYR A 17 -4.75 -14.05 -16.90
CA TYR A 17 -4.89 -15.51 -16.90
C TYR A 17 -3.83 -16.21 -16.05
N VAL A 18 -2.55 -15.83 -16.24
CA VAL A 18 -1.43 -16.38 -15.45
C VAL A 18 -1.66 -16.17 -13.97
N LEU A 19 -2.00 -14.94 -13.57
CA LEU A 19 -2.19 -14.58 -12.17
C LEU A 19 -3.41 -15.27 -11.55
N SER A 20 -4.50 -15.39 -12.31
CA SER A 20 -5.71 -16.10 -11.85
C SER A 20 -5.46 -17.59 -11.61
N ASN A 21 -4.48 -18.17 -12.30
CA ASN A 21 -4.17 -19.61 -12.25
C ASN A 21 -2.83 -19.92 -11.55
N TYR A 22 -2.14 -18.90 -11.01
CA TYR A 22 -0.78 -18.99 -10.49
C TYR A 22 -0.59 -20.11 -9.46
N TRP A 23 -1.54 -20.23 -8.55
CA TRP A 23 -1.50 -21.16 -7.42
C TRP A 23 -2.21 -22.50 -7.68
N ASN A 24 -2.81 -22.70 -8.87
CA ASN A 24 -3.63 -23.89 -9.14
C ASN A 24 -2.86 -25.19 -9.03
N GLU A 25 -1.63 -25.25 -9.53
CA GLU A 25 -0.78 -26.45 -9.47
C GLU A 25 -0.35 -26.74 -8.02
N PHE A 26 0.07 -25.72 -7.27
CA PHE A 26 0.46 -25.84 -5.88
C PHE A 26 -0.69 -26.33 -4.99
N LEU A 27 -1.91 -25.88 -5.25
CA LEU A 27 -3.13 -26.24 -4.50
C LEU A 27 -3.92 -27.40 -5.13
N ALA A 28 -3.35 -28.10 -6.10
CA ALA A 28 -4.07 -29.21 -6.78
C ALA A 28 -4.19 -30.48 -5.92
N LYS A 29 -3.23 -30.68 -5.01
CA LYS A 29 -3.14 -31.86 -4.16
C LYS A 29 -2.50 -31.52 -2.83
N ALA A 30 -3.06 -32.04 -1.74
CA ALA A 30 -2.49 -31.92 -0.41
C ALA A 30 -1.33 -32.90 -0.19
N TYR A 31 -0.30 -32.42 0.49
CA TYR A 31 0.83 -33.20 0.96
C TYR A 31 0.96 -33.03 2.47
N PRO A 32 1.49 -34.06 3.19
CA PRO A 32 1.68 -34.01 4.63
C PRO A 32 2.52 -32.79 5.05
N CYS A 33 2.13 -32.19 6.18
CA CYS A 33 2.89 -31.11 6.81
C CYS A 33 4.24 -31.63 7.32
N ASP A 34 5.30 -30.85 7.10
CA ASP A 34 6.64 -31.08 7.66
C ASP A 34 7.31 -29.74 8.00
N SER A 35 8.28 -29.77 8.90
CA SER A 35 9.01 -28.57 9.32
C SER A 35 9.76 -27.94 8.13
N GLY A 36 9.49 -26.67 7.83
CA GLY A 36 10.12 -25.94 6.72
C GLY A 36 9.60 -26.32 5.33
N ILE A 37 8.56 -27.17 5.26
CA ILE A 37 7.92 -27.60 4.02
C ILE A 37 6.45 -27.15 4.04
N VAL A 38 5.99 -26.51 2.99
CA VAL A 38 4.59 -26.06 2.79
C VAL A 38 4.04 -26.80 1.59
N ASN A 39 3.08 -27.67 1.83
CA ASN A 39 2.45 -28.50 0.80
C ASN A 39 3.47 -29.22 -0.13
N GLY A 40 4.50 -29.85 0.47
CA GLY A 40 5.53 -30.59 -0.27
C GLY A 40 6.61 -29.74 -0.93
N VAL A 41 6.60 -28.40 -0.75
CA VAL A 41 7.57 -27.46 -1.31
C VAL A 41 8.33 -26.75 -0.16
N PRO A 42 9.64 -26.50 -0.27
CA PRO A 42 10.38 -25.72 0.71
C PRO A 42 9.72 -24.35 0.93
N ALA A 43 9.56 -23.95 2.20
CA ALA A 43 8.85 -22.73 2.59
C ALA A 43 9.44 -21.47 1.95
N ASP A 44 10.76 -21.39 1.81
CA ASP A 44 11.45 -20.28 1.14
C ASP A 44 11.18 -20.19 -0.36
N GLU A 45 10.92 -21.32 -1.02
CA GLU A 45 10.51 -21.35 -2.43
C GLU A 45 9.07 -20.88 -2.59
N VAL A 46 8.16 -21.28 -1.68
CA VAL A 46 6.79 -20.78 -1.65
C VAL A 46 6.77 -19.26 -1.38
N GLU A 47 7.59 -18.79 -0.44
CA GLU A 47 7.75 -17.36 -0.15
C GLU A 47 8.25 -16.59 -1.37
N LYS A 48 9.28 -17.06 -2.07
CA LYS A 48 9.78 -16.45 -3.32
C LYS A 48 8.71 -16.39 -4.41
N ALA A 49 7.93 -17.49 -4.54
CA ALA A 49 6.82 -17.55 -5.48
C ALA A 49 5.74 -16.52 -5.13
N PHE A 50 5.44 -16.33 -3.83
CA PHE A 50 4.48 -15.32 -3.38
C PHE A 50 4.98 -13.90 -3.64
N GLY A 51 6.24 -13.58 -3.35
CA GLY A 51 6.84 -12.30 -3.69
C GLY A 51 6.78 -11.99 -5.20
N THR A 52 7.02 -13.00 -6.04
CA THR A 52 6.86 -12.88 -7.50
C THR A 52 5.40 -12.60 -7.88
N TYR A 53 4.46 -13.33 -7.30
CA TYR A 53 3.02 -13.16 -7.55
C TYR A 53 2.54 -11.74 -7.21
N VAL A 54 2.90 -11.23 -6.03
CA VAL A 54 2.55 -9.87 -5.60
C VAL A 54 3.16 -8.81 -6.53
N THR A 55 4.44 -8.97 -6.90
CA THR A 55 5.12 -8.05 -7.82
C THR A 55 4.43 -8.00 -9.19
N LEU A 56 3.99 -9.16 -9.70
CA LEU A 56 3.26 -9.22 -10.95
C LEU A 56 1.85 -8.61 -10.84
N LEU A 57 1.16 -8.78 -9.72
CA LEU A 57 -0.13 -8.11 -9.46
C LEU A 57 0.02 -6.59 -9.47
N GLU A 58 1.05 -6.07 -8.80
CA GLU A 58 1.29 -4.64 -8.69
C GLU A 58 1.66 -4.00 -10.03
N ARG A 59 2.53 -4.64 -10.81
CA ARG A 59 3.10 -4.06 -12.04
C ARG A 59 2.36 -4.45 -13.32
N GLY A 60 1.74 -5.62 -13.33
CA GLY A 60 1.17 -6.21 -14.55
C GLY A 60 -0.32 -5.95 -14.76
N CYS A 61 -1.05 -5.52 -13.73
CA CYS A 61 -2.51 -5.42 -13.77
C CYS A 61 -3.00 -4.15 -13.08
N GLY A 62 -4.19 -3.70 -13.46
CA GLY A 62 -4.87 -2.61 -12.72
C GLY A 62 -5.32 -3.08 -11.33
N ILE A 63 -5.46 -2.14 -10.40
CA ILE A 63 -5.79 -2.42 -9.00
C ILE A 63 -7.09 -3.24 -8.82
N ASP A 64 -8.09 -3.02 -9.67
CA ASP A 64 -9.37 -3.75 -9.59
C ASP A 64 -9.21 -5.25 -9.91
N PHE A 65 -8.31 -5.59 -10.85
CA PHE A 65 -7.95 -6.97 -11.07
C PHE A 65 -7.16 -7.53 -9.89
N GLY A 66 -6.18 -6.79 -9.38
CA GLY A 66 -5.40 -7.18 -8.21
C GLY A 66 -6.26 -7.51 -6.99
N ARG A 67 -7.24 -6.66 -6.67
CA ARG A 67 -8.23 -6.93 -5.60
C ARG A 67 -8.99 -8.24 -5.83
N LYS A 68 -9.47 -8.48 -7.07
CA LYS A 68 -10.17 -9.72 -7.43
C LYS A 68 -9.25 -10.95 -7.34
N ALA A 69 -8.01 -10.83 -7.79
CA ALA A 69 -7.03 -11.90 -7.76
C ALA A 69 -6.68 -12.30 -6.32
N MET A 70 -6.48 -11.32 -5.42
CA MET A 70 -6.22 -11.59 -3.99
C MET A 70 -7.45 -12.20 -3.28
N ALA A 71 -8.65 -11.74 -3.61
CA ALA A 71 -9.88 -12.37 -3.14
C ALA A 71 -9.99 -13.82 -3.58
N GLY A 72 -9.78 -14.09 -4.88
CA GLY A 72 -9.80 -15.44 -5.43
C GLY A 72 -8.64 -16.33 -4.94
N PHE A 73 -7.52 -15.72 -4.57
CA PHE A 73 -6.42 -16.44 -3.93
C PHE A 73 -6.83 -16.93 -2.54
N PHE A 74 -7.43 -16.06 -1.72
CA PHE A 74 -7.98 -16.47 -0.43
C PHE A 74 -8.98 -17.63 -0.57
N ASP A 75 -9.95 -17.51 -1.50
CA ASP A 75 -10.97 -18.54 -1.73
C ASP A 75 -10.34 -19.92 -2.03
N LYS A 76 -9.21 -19.93 -2.75
CA LYS A 76 -8.48 -21.17 -3.06
C LYS A 76 -7.77 -21.74 -1.84
N VAL A 77 -7.12 -20.88 -1.04
CA VAL A 77 -6.43 -21.29 0.19
C VAL A 77 -7.44 -21.83 1.20
N GLU A 78 -8.54 -21.11 1.43
CA GLU A 78 -9.59 -21.54 2.35
C GLU A 78 -10.28 -22.84 1.90
N LYS A 79 -10.55 -22.99 0.60
CA LYS A 79 -11.10 -24.22 0.06
C LYS A 79 -10.13 -25.42 0.21
N PHE A 80 -8.83 -25.15 0.10
CA PHE A 80 -7.80 -26.15 0.28
C PHE A 80 -7.77 -26.62 1.74
N GLU A 81 -7.83 -25.70 2.69
CA GLU A 81 -7.92 -25.98 4.12
C GLU A 81 -9.20 -26.74 4.48
N ALA A 82 -10.35 -26.35 3.90
CA ALA A 82 -11.63 -27.06 4.10
C ALA A 82 -11.60 -28.53 3.63
N ALA A 83 -10.73 -28.86 2.68
CA ALA A 83 -10.59 -30.23 2.18
C ALA A 83 -9.67 -31.08 3.07
N ASP A 84 -8.65 -30.50 3.69
CA ASP A 84 -7.70 -31.18 4.57
C ASP A 84 -7.04 -30.19 5.55
N THR A 85 -7.57 -30.11 6.77
CA THR A 85 -7.07 -29.26 7.86
C THR A 85 -5.78 -29.77 8.50
N SER A 86 -5.16 -30.81 8.01
CA SER A 86 -3.86 -31.30 8.47
C SER A 86 -2.68 -30.68 7.73
N THR A 87 -2.95 -29.82 6.75
CA THR A 87 -1.91 -29.08 6.01
C THR A 87 -1.49 -27.83 6.77
N ASN A 88 -0.42 -27.18 6.32
CA ASN A 88 0.07 -25.90 6.90
C ASN A 88 -0.02 -24.75 5.88
N VAL A 89 -0.87 -24.91 4.87
CA VAL A 89 -0.97 -23.92 3.78
C VAL A 89 -1.68 -22.67 4.23
N PHE A 90 -2.78 -22.84 4.99
CA PHE A 90 -3.58 -21.71 5.47
C PHE A 90 -2.77 -20.82 6.41
N GLU A 91 -2.16 -21.43 7.44
CA GLU A 91 -1.33 -20.74 8.43
C GLU A 91 -0.12 -20.05 7.76
N PHE A 92 0.49 -20.71 6.81
CA PHE A 92 1.62 -20.13 6.08
C PHE A 92 1.22 -18.83 5.36
N PHE A 93 0.10 -18.82 4.65
CA PHE A 93 -0.35 -17.63 3.93
C PHE A 93 -1.02 -16.60 4.87
N GLU A 94 -1.61 -17.02 5.99
CA GLU A 94 -2.06 -16.12 7.05
C GLU A 94 -0.92 -15.23 7.56
N GLU A 95 0.29 -15.79 7.74
CA GLU A 95 1.48 -15.05 8.15
C GLU A 95 2.16 -14.31 7.00
N MET A 96 2.23 -14.93 5.82
CA MET A 96 3.01 -14.43 4.68
C MET A 96 2.37 -13.23 4.00
N VAL A 97 1.04 -13.23 3.83
CA VAL A 97 0.34 -12.16 3.11
C VAL A 97 0.50 -10.80 3.80
N PRO A 98 0.28 -10.64 5.13
CA PRO A 98 0.53 -9.36 5.80
C PRO A 98 2.01 -8.96 5.80
N LYS A 99 2.95 -9.91 5.91
CA LYS A 99 4.40 -9.63 5.82
C LYS A 99 4.77 -8.92 4.51
N TYR A 100 4.14 -9.29 3.39
CA TYR A 100 4.42 -8.71 2.08
C TYR A 100 3.58 -7.47 1.79
N LEU A 101 2.28 -7.50 2.10
CA LEU A 101 1.34 -6.47 1.65
C LEU A 101 1.02 -5.42 2.71
N TYR A 102 1.26 -5.71 3.99
CA TYR A 102 0.86 -4.83 5.09
C TYR A 102 2.01 -4.34 5.97
N ASP A 103 3.15 -5.03 6.06
CA ASP A 103 4.32 -4.52 6.78
C ASP A 103 4.78 -3.19 6.16
N PRO A 104 4.88 -2.09 6.94
CA PRO A 104 5.28 -0.78 6.42
C PRO A 104 6.71 -0.75 5.87
N ASN A 105 7.55 -1.73 6.19
CA ASN A 105 8.90 -1.87 5.65
C ASN A 105 8.95 -2.73 4.37
N SER A 106 7.85 -3.35 3.97
CA SER A 106 7.81 -4.15 2.76
C SER A 106 7.93 -3.28 1.50
N PRO A 107 8.85 -3.61 0.58
CA PRO A 107 9.00 -2.88 -0.68
C PRO A 107 7.85 -3.11 -1.66
N VAL A 108 6.97 -4.05 -1.38
CA VAL A 108 5.78 -4.39 -2.17
C VAL A 108 4.48 -4.22 -1.36
N ARG A 109 4.55 -3.42 -0.26
CA ARG A 109 3.35 -3.16 0.54
C ARG A 109 2.26 -2.51 -0.30
N ASN A 110 1.05 -3.02 -0.16
CA ASN A 110 -0.12 -2.52 -0.88
C ASN A 110 -1.40 -2.88 -0.12
N GLU A 111 -1.94 -1.93 0.63
CA GLU A 111 -3.15 -2.13 1.43
C GLU A 111 -4.38 -2.49 0.59
N ASP A 112 -4.46 -2.00 -0.64
CA ASP A 112 -5.56 -2.31 -1.55
C ASP A 112 -5.56 -3.77 -2.05
N LEU A 113 -4.36 -4.37 -2.15
CA LEU A 113 -4.22 -5.81 -2.41
C LEU A 113 -4.41 -6.65 -1.14
N TYR A 114 -4.06 -6.11 0.03
CA TYR A 114 -4.24 -6.78 1.31
C TYR A 114 -5.71 -6.83 1.74
N LEU A 115 -6.45 -5.76 1.54
CA LEU A 115 -7.84 -5.59 1.99
C LEU A 115 -8.77 -6.76 1.64
N PRO A 116 -8.85 -7.27 0.39
CA PRO A 116 -9.72 -8.39 0.07
C PRO A 116 -9.33 -9.69 0.77
N TYR A 117 -8.07 -9.88 1.12
CA TYR A 117 -7.57 -11.04 1.84
C TYR A 117 -7.90 -10.94 3.34
N VAL A 118 -7.53 -9.82 3.98
CA VAL A 118 -7.72 -9.63 5.42
C VAL A 118 -9.18 -9.54 5.82
N SER A 119 -10.05 -8.97 4.96
CA SER A 119 -11.49 -8.95 5.20
C SER A 119 -12.11 -10.36 5.30
N ARG A 120 -11.52 -11.33 4.66
CA ARG A 120 -11.93 -12.73 4.70
C ARG A 120 -11.32 -13.48 5.87
N LEU A 121 -10.07 -13.19 6.24
CA LEU A 121 -9.48 -13.68 7.48
C LEU A 121 -10.34 -13.30 8.68
N ALA A 122 -10.83 -12.08 8.74
CA ALA A 122 -11.69 -11.59 9.84
C ALA A 122 -12.94 -12.42 10.09
N VAL A 123 -13.42 -13.15 9.08
CA VAL A 123 -14.67 -13.94 9.18
C VAL A 123 -14.48 -15.44 8.93
N SER A 124 -13.28 -15.89 8.54
CA SER A 124 -12.99 -17.30 8.24
C SER A 124 -13.12 -18.18 9.48
N ASP A 125 -13.68 -19.36 9.31
CA ASP A 125 -13.80 -20.35 10.40
C ASP A 125 -12.47 -21.03 10.75
N TYR A 126 -11.44 -20.87 9.93
CA TYR A 126 -10.10 -21.46 10.11
C TYR A 126 -9.15 -20.54 10.88
N VAL A 127 -9.51 -19.28 11.08
CA VAL A 127 -8.75 -18.31 11.88
C VAL A 127 -9.10 -18.44 13.36
N ASP A 128 -8.07 -18.36 14.22
CA ASP A 128 -8.27 -18.29 15.67
C ASP A 128 -9.26 -17.16 16.01
N PRO A 129 -10.36 -17.44 16.74
CA PRO A 129 -11.33 -16.42 17.11
C PRO A 129 -10.74 -15.19 17.81
N ASP A 130 -9.64 -15.34 18.55
CA ASP A 130 -8.96 -14.24 19.26
C ASP A 130 -8.20 -13.31 18.29
N MET A 131 -7.86 -13.78 17.07
CA MET A 131 -7.22 -12.99 16.03
C MET A 131 -8.18 -12.21 15.13
N LYS A 132 -9.44 -12.67 15.02
CA LYS A 132 -10.45 -12.05 14.14
C LYS A 132 -10.66 -10.55 14.36
N PRO A 133 -10.70 -10.03 15.62
CA PRO A 133 -10.83 -8.59 15.85
C PRO A 133 -9.66 -7.77 15.31
N ALA A 134 -8.44 -8.31 15.32
CA ALA A 134 -7.26 -7.64 14.75
C ALA A 134 -7.37 -7.56 13.22
N TYR A 135 -7.78 -8.65 12.57
CA TYR A 135 -8.00 -8.65 11.12
C TYR A 135 -9.17 -7.75 10.68
N ASP A 136 -10.25 -7.69 11.47
CA ASP A 136 -11.35 -6.75 11.22
C ASP A 136 -10.88 -5.30 11.33
N HIS A 137 -10.07 -4.98 12.33
CA HIS A 137 -9.44 -3.67 12.47
C HIS A 137 -8.56 -3.35 11.26
N ASP A 138 -7.67 -4.27 10.85
CA ASP A 138 -6.80 -4.08 9.68
C ASP A 138 -7.63 -3.86 8.41
N ALA A 139 -8.71 -4.61 8.22
CA ALA A 139 -9.61 -4.44 7.07
C ALA A 139 -10.26 -3.05 7.07
N GLN A 140 -10.70 -2.56 8.24
CA GLN A 140 -11.25 -1.21 8.39
C GLN A 140 -10.19 -0.15 8.03
N MET A 141 -8.96 -0.29 8.54
CA MET A 141 -7.85 0.63 8.24
C MET A 141 -7.49 0.61 6.76
N CYS A 142 -7.40 -0.56 6.15
CA CYS A 142 -7.11 -0.70 4.72
C CYS A 142 -8.21 -0.14 3.82
N SER A 143 -9.46 -0.06 4.31
CA SER A 143 -10.58 0.52 3.55
C SER A 143 -10.53 2.06 3.44
N LEU A 144 -9.71 2.73 4.27
CA LEU A 144 -9.54 4.18 4.22
C LEU A 144 -8.75 4.60 2.98
N ASN A 145 -9.22 5.64 2.30
CA ASN A 145 -8.50 6.25 1.16
C ASN A 145 -8.04 5.24 0.10
N MET A 146 -8.92 4.34 -0.31
CA MET A 146 -8.62 3.32 -1.33
C MET A 146 -8.21 3.95 -2.66
N ILE A 147 -7.33 3.29 -3.41
CA ILE A 147 -6.95 3.69 -4.77
C ILE A 147 -8.21 3.79 -5.65
N GLY A 148 -8.36 4.93 -6.35
CA GLY A 148 -9.52 5.28 -7.17
C GLY A 148 -10.65 6.00 -6.43
N SER A 149 -10.63 6.06 -5.08
CA SER A 149 -11.60 6.81 -4.28
C SER A 149 -11.11 8.22 -3.94
N PRO A 150 -11.99 9.17 -3.59
CA PRO A 150 -11.59 10.46 -3.05
C PRO A 150 -10.81 10.29 -1.74
N ALA A 151 -9.69 11.00 -1.60
CA ALA A 151 -8.95 11.07 -0.35
C ALA A 151 -9.74 11.86 0.70
N ALA A 152 -9.66 11.49 1.96
CA ALA A 152 -10.29 12.25 3.03
C ALA A 152 -9.72 13.67 3.10
N ASP A 153 -10.59 14.69 3.12
CA ASP A 153 -10.15 16.08 3.32
C ASP A 153 -9.79 16.32 4.78
N PHE A 154 -8.79 17.13 5.01
CA PHE A 154 -8.40 17.56 6.36
C PHE A 154 -7.81 18.97 6.32
N THR A 155 -7.77 19.61 7.49
CA THR A 155 -7.15 20.92 7.66
C THR A 155 -5.77 20.78 8.28
N PHE A 156 -4.78 21.49 7.73
CA PHE A 156 -3.45 21.63 8.31
C PHE A 156 -3.06 23.10 8.45
N THR A 157 -2.16 23.39 9.39
CA THR A 157 -1.74 24.75 9.72
C THR A 157 -0.26 24.91 9.37
N ASP A 158 0.10 25.96 8.62
CA ASP A 158 1.49 26.25 8.27
C ASP A 158 2.25 26.97 9.41
N LEU A 159 3.56 27.19 9.21
CA LEU A 159 4.41 27.90 10.17
C LEU A 159 3.95 29.34 10.48
N GLY A 160 3.26 29.99 9.54
CA GLY A 160 2.70 31.31 9.72
C GLY A 160 1.35 31.31 10.45
N GLY A 161 0.83 30.14 10.82
CA GLY A 161 -0.48 30.01 11.46
C GLY A 161 -1.66 30.03 10.49
N LYS A 162 -1.41 30.05 9.17
CA LYS A 162 -2.46 30.00 8.16
C LYS A 162 -2.98 28.58 8.01
N ARG A 163 -4.30 28.46 7.98
CA ARG A 163 -5.00 27.17 7.77
C ARG A 163 -5.20 26.91 6.28
N HIS A 164 -4.95 25.68 5.91
CA HIS A 164 -5.18 25.12 4.57
C HIS A 164 -6.03 23.86 4.68
N THR A 165 -6.71 23.45 3.60
CA THR A 165 -7.29 22.12 3.48
C THR A 165 -6.61 21.37 2.35
N LEU A 166 -6.61 20.03 2.39
CA LEU A 166 -6.08 19.21 1.29
C LEU A 166 -6.78 19.55 -0.04
N TYR A 167 -8.11 19.70 -0.01
CA TYR A 167 -8.91 20.06 -1.20
C TYR A 167 -8.74 21.52 -1.61
N GLY A 168 -8.26 22.37 -0.72
CA GLY A 168 -7.88 23.76 -1.02
C GLY A 168 -6.61 23.88 -1.86
N VAL A 169 -5.71 22.89 -1.81
CA VAL A 169 -4.48 22.83 -2.60
C VAL A 169 -4.81 22.48 -4.05
N LYS A 170 -4.53 23.39 -5.00
CA LYS A 170 -4.82 23.22 -6.41
C LYS A 170 -3.55 22.84 -7.17
N ALA A 171 -3.56 21.68 -7.81
CA ALA A 171 -2.51 21.17 -8.71
C ALA A 171 -3.09 20.05 -9.59
N GLU A 172 -2.41 19.70 -10.68
CA GLU A 172 -2.76 18.53 -11.50
C GLU A 172 -2.51 17.23 -10.72
N THR A 173 -1.41 17.20 -9.95
CA THR A 173 -1.04 16.10 -9.07
C THR A 173 -0.68 16.64 -7.68
N THR A 174 -1.07 15.94 -6.63
CA THR A 174 -0.67 16.24 -5.26
C THR A 174 0.09 15.06 -4.67
N LEU A 175 1.30 15.29 -4.20
CA LEU A 175 2.02 14.37 -3.33
C LEU A 175 1.69 14.76 -1.88
N LEU A 176 0.86 13.96 -1.22
CA LEU A 176 0.62 14.07 0.22
C LEU A 176 1.69 13.24 0.93
N PHE A 177 2.45 13.88 1.79
CA PHE A 177 3.63 13.32 2.43
C PHE A 177 3.56 13.52 3.95
N PHE A 178 3.29 12.46 4.69
CA PHE A 178 3.37 12.48 6.14
C PHE A 178 4.81 12.31 6.57
N THR A 179 5.33 13.29 7.31
CA THR A 179 6.75 13.37 7.67
C THR A 179 6.98 13.72 9.13
N ASN A 180 8.23 13.47 9.55
CA ASN A 180 8.76 13.98 10.80
C ASN A 180 10.16 14.60 10.53
N PRO A 181 10.49 15.81 11.05
CA PRO A 181 11.78 16.46 10.80
C PRO A 181 13.00 15.65 11.24
N GLY A 182 12.85 14.79 12.26
CA GLY A 182 13.91 13.92 12.76
C GLY A 182 14.05 12.57 12.03
N CYS A 183 13.25 12.33 10.99
CA CYS A 183 13.21 11.06 10.27
C CYS A 183 14.27 11.02 9.15
N PRO A 184 15.29 10.13 9.19
CA PRO A 184 16.32 10.03 8.15
C PRO A 184 15.75 9.66 6.79
N ALA A 185 14.83 8.70 6.71
CA ALA A 185 14.20 8.30 5.47
C ALA A 185 13.37 9.43 4.83
N CYS A 186 12.71 10.27 5.66
CA CYS A 186 12.02 11.46 5.15
C CYS A 186 13.00 12.44 4.51
N LYS A 187 14.17 12.62 5.11
CA LYS A 187 15.23 13.48 4.56
C LYS A 187 15.71 12.98 3.20
N GLU A 188 15.96 11.70 3.05
CA GLU A 188 16.37 11.08 1.77
C GLU A 188 15.32 11.30 0.68
N ILE A 189 14.04 11.18 1.02
CA ILE A 189 12.94 11.44 0.07
C ILE A 189 12.90 12.93 -0.31
N ILE A 190 13.05 13.85 0.66
CA ILE A 190 13.11 15.30 0.39
C ILE A 190 14.26 15.62 -0.55
N GLU A 191 15.45 15.07 -0.29
CA GLU A 191 16.63 15.25 -1.13
C GLU A 191 16.38 14.71 -2.55
N SER A 192 15.78 13.53 -2.69
CA SER A 192 15.43 12.94 -3.98
C SER A 192 14.46 13.82 -4.77
N LEU A 193 13.37 14.27 -4.13
CA LEU A 193 12.35 15.13 -4.75
C LEU A 193 12.91 16.51 -5.17
N THR A 194 13.86 17.06 -4.40
CA THR A 194 14.41 18.40 -4.66
C THR A 194 15.58 18.39 -5.65
N SER A 195 16.34 17.30 -5.71
CA SER A 195 17.46 17.16 -6.66
C SER A 195 17.02 16.73 -8.07
N ASP A 196 15.84 16.16 -8.21
CA ASP A 196 15.27 15.81 -9.51
C ASP A 196 14.78 17.07 -10.24
N GLY A 197 15.43 17.39 -11.37
CA GLY A 197 15.13 18.61 -12.13
C GLY A 197 13.72 18.64 -12.73
N LYS A 198 13.14 17.51 -13.10
CA LYS A 198 11.76 17.44 -13.63
C LYS A 198 10.74 17.63 -12.51
N ILE A 199 10.90 16.92 -11.40
CA ILE A 199 10.03 17.06 -10.23
C ILE A 199 10.07 18.50 -9.71
N ALA A 200 11.27 19.09 -9.58
CA ALA A 200 11.45 20.48 -9.18
C ALA A 200 10.75 21.46 -10.13
N ALA A 201 10.79 21.23 -11.45
CA ALA A 201 10.08 22.05 -12.43
C ALA A 201 8.55 21.91 -12.35
N LEU A 202 8.04 20.70 -12.10
CA LEU A 202 6.61 20.47 -11.87
C LEU A 202 6.11 21.20 -10.62
N VAL A 203 6.88 21.19 -9.54
CA VAL A 203 6.56 21.94 -8.33
C VAL A 203 6.61 23.46 -8.57
N ALA A 204 7.65 23.95 -9.26
CA ALA A 204 7.81 25.37 -9.56
C ALA A 204 6.69 25.91 -10.48
N SER A 205 6.18 25.08 -11.40
CA SER A 205 5.06 25.45 -12.29
C SER A 205 3.67 25.31 -11.61
N GLY A 206 3.60 24.75 -10.41
CA GLY A 206 2.34 24.49 -9.70
C GLY A 206 1.54 23.30 -10.23
N ARG A 207 2.11 22.50 -11.14
CA ARG A 207 1.50 21.28 -11.66
C ARG A 207 1.54 20.13 -10.65
N LEU A 208 2.62 20.05 -9.87
CA LEU A 208 2.75 19.18 -8.72
C LEU A 208 2.73 20.02 -7.43
N ALA A 209 1.82 19.72 -6.52
CA ALA A 209 1.87 20.23 -5.16
C ALA A 209 2.40 19.16 -4.22
N VAL A 210 3.39 19.51 -3.42
CA VAL A 210 3.80 18.67 -2.29
C VAL A 210 3.15 19.21 -1.03
N VAL A 211 2.30 18.41 -0.41
CA VAL A 211 1.62 18.69 0.87
C VAL A 211 2.31 17.85 1.94
N ASN A 212 3.21 18.48 2.67
CA ASN A 212 4.00 17.87 3.72
C ASN A 212 3.34 18.14 5.07
N VAL A 213 2.94 17.11 5.78
CA VAL A 213 2.16 17.22 7.02
C VAL A 213 2.83 16.45 8.15
N TYR A 214 3.08 17.16 9.24
CA TYR A 214 3.46 16.60 10.51
C TYR A 214 2.22 16.24 11.32
N ILE A 215 2.16 15.02 11.85
CA ILE A 215 0.97 14.46 12.52
C ILE A 215 1.22 14.05 13.98
N ASP A 216 2.44 14.25 14.50
CA ASP A 216 2.78 13.93 15.88
C ASP A 216 2.53 15.11 16.82
N GLU A 217 2.64 14.89 18.14
CA GLU A 217 2.28 15.86 19.17
C GLU A 217 3.38 16.87 19.50
N GLU A 218 4.63 16.62 19.12
CA GLU A 218 5.79 17.45 19.50
C GLU A 218 5.93 18.69 18.58
N LEU A 219 4.92 19.56 18.59
CA LEU A 219 4.85 20.72 17.69
C LEU A 219 6.03 21.70 17.85
N ASP A 220 6.60 21.84 19.04
CA ASP A 220 7.76 22.71 19.24
C ASP A 220 8.99 22.16 18.52
N LYS A 221 9.24 20.87 18.60
CA LYS A 221 10.29 20.22 17.80
C LYS A 221 10.05 20.36 16.29
N TRP A 222 8.79 20.24 15.85
CA TRP A 222 8.48 20.46 14.46
C TRP A 222 8.78 21.89 14.03
N ARG A 223 8.37 22.91 14.80
CA ARG A 223 8.62 24.32 14.50
C ARG A 223 10.12 24.65 14.44
N GLU A 224 10.90 24.14 15.39
CA GLU A 224 12.35 24.33 15.45
C GLU A 224 13.07 23.75 14.21
N ASN A 225 12.57 22.65 13.69
CA ASN A 225 13.20 21.89 12.61
C ASN A 225 12.52 22.05 11.24
N ALA A 226 11.42 22.80 11.15
CA ALA A 226 10.65 22.94 9.91
C ALA A 226 11.42 23.63 8.76
N SER A 227 12.57 24.24 9.05
CA SER A 227 13.48 24.81 8.05
C SER A 227 14.12 23.78 7.10
N VAL A 228 14.06 22.48 7.40
CA VAL A 228 14.53 21.39 6.51
C VAL A 228 13.61 21.22 5.31
N TYR A 229 12.37 21.67 5.40
CA TYR A 229 11.40 21.50 4.31
C TYR A 229 11.51 22.61 3.26
N PRO A 230 11.40 22.29 1.96
CA PRO A 230 11.41 23.26 0.87
C PRO A 230 10.30 24.30 1.03
N LYS A 231 10.63 25.60 0.86
CA LYS A 231 9.69 26.71 1.05
C LYS A 231 8.56 26.78 0.02
N ASN A 232 8.75 26.14 -1.14
CA ASN A 232 7.76 26.07 -2.21
C ASN A 232 6.78 24.90 -2.06
N TRP A 233 6.86 24.16 -0.95
CA TRP A 233 5.89 23.14 -0.57
C TRP A 233 4.84 23.69 0.38
N TYR A 234 3.73 23.00 0.51
CA TYR A 234 2.76 23.22 1.57
C TYR A 234 3.23 22.47 2.82
N ASN A 235 3.93 23.16 3.72
CA ASN A 235 4.47 22.57 4.94
C ASN A 235 3.61 22.94 6.13
N GLY A 236 3.04 21.96 6.80
CA GLY A 236 2.17 22.21 7.93
C GLY A 236 2.07 21.03 8.90
N TYR A 237 1.24 21.22 9.90
CA TYR A 237 0.94 20.20 10.91
C TYR A 237 -0.57 20.07 11.11
N ASP A 238 -0.98 18.89 11.53
CA ASP A 238 -2.37 18.62 11.91
C ASP A 238 -2.65 19.17 13.30
N GLN A 239 -3.14 20.41 13.35
CA GLN A 239 -3.45 21.10 14.61
C GLN A 239 -4.59 20.41 15.39
N SER A 240 -5.47 19.74 14.69
CA SER A 240 -6.69 19.14 15.25
C SER A 240 -6.48 17.68 15.67
N TYR A 241 -5.32 17.11 15.35
CA TYR A 241 -4.99 15.68 15.50
C TYR A 241 -6.01 14.73 14.84
N ILE A 242 -6.79 15.24 13.88
CA ILE A 242 -7.87 14.51 13.22
C ILE A 242 -7.35 13.29 12.43
N ILE A 243 -6.12 13.40 11.90
CA ILE A 243 -5.52 12.31 11.12
C ILE A 243 -5.28 11.09 12.01
N ARG A 244 -4.80 11.30 13.25
CA ARG A 244 -4.56 10.23 14.21
C ARG A 244 -5.75 9.91 15.10
N SER A 245 -6.47 10.92 15.65
CA SER A 245 -7.56 10.69 16.60
C SER A 245 -8.79 10.08 15.94
N ASP A 246 -9.16 10.58 14.76
CA ASP A 246 -10.33 10.10 14.02
C ASP A 246 -9.93 9.06 12.95
N VAL A 247 -8.64 8.72 12.90
CA VAL A 247 -8.05 7.75 11.98
C VAL A 247 -8.50 7.99 10.53
N THR A 248 -8.39 9.24 10.06
CA THR A 248 -8.79 9.58 8.68
C THR A 248 -7.83 9.05 7.63
N TYR A 249 -6.58 8.76 8.03
CA TYR A 249 -5.55 8.08 7.24
C TYR A 249 -4.88 6.99 8.07
N ASN A 250 -4.66 5.83 7.48
CA ASN A 250 -3.88 4.76 8.10
C ASN A 250 -2.37 5.04 7.95
N VAL A 251 -1.81 5.87 8.83
CA VAL A 251 -0.37 6.18 8.83
C VAL A 251 0.34 5.28 9.83
N ARG A 252 0.76 4.10 9.39
CA ARG A 252 1.39 3.05 10.23
C ARG A 252 2.86 3.34 10.54
N ALA A 253 3.52 4.03 9.61
CA ALA A 253 4.92 4.45 9.76
C ALA A 253 5.17 5.77 9.03
N ILE A 254 6.24 6.48 9.41
CA ILE A 254 6.76 7.66 8.76
C ILE A 254 8.08 7.29 8.08
N PRO A 255 8.27 7.61 6.79
CA PRO A 255 7.40 8.38 5.88
C PRO A 255 6.20 7.59 5.32
N SER A 256 5.08 8.27 5.06
CA SER A 256 3.95 7.72 4.32
C SER A 256 3.59 8.63 3.15
N LEU A 257 3.42 8.07 1.96
CA LEU A 257 3.28 8.80 0.69
C LEU A 257 1.97 8.43 -0.01
N TYR A 258 1.18 9.46 -0.35
CA TYR A 258 0.00 9.31 -1.19
C TYR A 258 0.15 10.19 -2.43
N VAL A 259 -0.20 9.66 -3.60
CA VAL A 259 -0.30 10.44 -4.83
C VAL A 259 -1.77 10.61 -5.17
N LEU A 260 -2.19 11.86 -5.38
CA LEU A 260 -3.58 12.22 -5.66
C LEU A 260 -3.66 12.95 -7.00
N ASP A 261 -4.76 12.75 -7.74
CA ASP A 261 -5.04 13.48 -8.96
C ASP A 261 -5.59 14.90 -8.68
N SER A 262 -5.98 15.61 -9.74
CA SER A 262 -6.54 16.96 -9.66
C SER A 262 -7.87 17.05 -8.90
N GLU A 263 -8.62 15.94 -8.82
CA GLU A 263 -9.87 15.80 -8.07
C GLU A 263 -9.66 15.24 -6.66
N LYS A 264 -8.40 15.03 -6.27
CA LYS A 264 -7.99 14.39 -5.00
C LYS A 264 -8.41 12.90 -4.92
N LYS A 265 -8.57 12.22 -6.03
CA LYS A 265 -8.67 10.77 -6.03
C LYS A 265 -7.30 10.15 -5.80
N VAL A 266 -7.27 9.10 -5.02
CA VAL A 266 -6.03 8.38 -4.68
C VAL A 266 -5.54 7.61 -5.90
N ILE A 267 -4.34 7.92 -6.37
CA ILE A 267 -3.61 7.17 -7.40
C ILE A 267 -2.68 6.14 -6.78
N MET A 268 -1.98 6.54 -5.71
CA MET A 268 -1.13 5.67 -4.90
C MET A 268 -1.40 5.91 -3.43
N LYS A 269 -1.46 4.84 -2.63
CA LYS A 269 -1.74 4.85 -1.21
C LYS A 269 -0.58 4.22 -0.43
N ASP A 270 -0.04 4.96 0.54
CA ASP A 270 1.09 4.54 1.40
C ASP A 270 2.19 3.80 0.61
N ALA A 271 2.44 4.30 -0.61
CA ALA A 271 3.29 3.62 -1.59
C ALA A 271 4.78 3.74 -1.24
N PRO A 272 5.59 2.72 -1.53
CA PRO A 272 7.04 2.81 -1.47
C PRO A 272 7.56 3.96 -2.36
N VAL A 273 8.60 4.65 -1.89
CA VAL A 273 9.20 5.77 -2.64
C VAL A 273 9.71 5.34 -4.00
N GLU A 274 10.16 4.10 -4.13
CA GLU A 274 10.62 3.46 -5.36
C GLU A 274 9.52 3.39 -6.45
N ASN A 275 8.26 3.45 -6.07
CA ASN A 275 7.12 3.51 -6.98
C ASN A 275 6.69 4.97 -7.22
N VAL A 276 6.75 5.82 -6.19
CA VAL A 276 6.31 7.22 -6.27
C VAL A 276 7.22 8.06 -7.15
N LEU A 277 8.55 7.99 -6.98
CA LEU A 277 9.49 8.81 -7.75
C LEU A 277 9.41 8.57 -9.27
N PRO A 278 9.42 7.31 -9.77
CA PRO A 278 9.25 7.06 -11.20
C PRO A 278 7.90 7.53 -11.74
N TYR A 279 6.84 7.44 -10.94
CA TYR A 279 5.53 7.97 -11.33
C TYR A 279 5.59 9.49 -11.52
N LEU A 280 6.15 10.22 -10.55
CA LEU A 280 6.26 11.69 -10.62
C LEU A 280 7.17 12.15 -11.78
N ASP A 281 8.29 11.44 -12.02
CA ASP A 281 9.22 11.74 -13.15
C ASP A 281 8.56 11.52 -14.52
N ASN A 282 7.58 10.65 -14.62
CA ASN A 282 6.85 10.37 -15.85
C ASN A 282 5.61 11.27 -16.07
N LEU A 283 5.29 12.18 -15.16
CA LEU A 283 4.25 13.19 -15.38
C LEU A 283 4.63 14.09 -16.58
N LYS A 284 3.70 14.25 -17.52
CA LYS A 284 3.92 14.98 -18.78
C LYS A 284 3.74 16.46 -18.61
#